data_cb78bcc2e1917f122fb599a7fd12862c
#
_entry.id   cb78bcc2e1917f122fb599a7fd12862c
#
_cell.length_a   1.000
_cell.length_b   1.000
_cell.length_c   1.000
_cell.angle_alpha   90.00
_cell.angle_beta   90.00
_cell.angle_gamma   90.00
#
_symmetry.space_group_name_H-M   'P 1'
#
loop_
_entity.id
_entity.type
_entity.pdbx_description
1 polymer ?
#
loop_
_entity_poly.entity_id
_entity_poly.type
_entity_poly.pdbx_seq_one_letter_code
_entity_poly.pdbx_strand_id
1 'polypeptide(L)'
;METQPQFKFFIIDDDIFCANVYNQYLINMNFIDITHYTNGTDCINNLHQNPDIIFLDHNMEDISGFEVLKKIKRYNPNIYVVMISGQENIATAVDALKYGAFDYVIKGNDVYEKIALIISEIIAVKEQLKNTYPGFIKRLLSIF
;
A
#
# COMPACT_ATOMS: atom_id res chain seq x y z
N MET A 1 0.04 -2.19 -27.77
CA MET A 1 -0.21 -3.04 -26.59
C MET A 1 0.13 -2.27 -25.33
N GLU A 2 -0.84 -2.06 -24.50
CA GLU A 2 -0.61 -1.36 -23.24
C GLU A 2 0.11 -2.28 -22.27
N THR A 3 1.26 -1.83 -21.78
CA THR A 3 1.97 -2.55 -20.73
C THR A 3 1.43 -2.13 -19.36
N GLN A 4 1.31 -3.08 -18.45
CA GLN A 4 0.94 -2.81 -17.07
C GLN A 4 1.97 -1.86 -16.45
N PRO A 5 1.51 -0.80 -15.73
CA PRO A 5 2.46 0.05 -15.00
C PRO A 5 3.20 -0.77 -13.95
N GLN A 6 4.50 -0.52 -13.82
CA GLN A 6 5.31 -1.17 -12.81
C GLN A 6 5.33 -0.31 -11.55
N PHE A 7 4.91 -0.91 -10.44
CA PHE A 7 4.92 -0.26 -9.13
C PHE A 7 6.01 -0.87 -8.26
N LYS A 8 6.54 -0.05 -7.37
CA LYS A 8 7.40 -0.50 -6.29
C LYS A 8 6.53 -0.76 -5.06
N PHE A 9 6.58 -1.99 -4.55
CA PHE A 9 5.78 -2.43 -3.40
C PHE A 9 6.67 -2.62 -2.18
N PHE A 10 6.17 -2.17 -1.02
CA PHE A 10 6.64 -2.66 0.27
C PHE A 10 5.57 -3.54 0.88
N ILE A 11 5.98 -4.64 1.48
CA ILE A 11 5.11 -5.50 2.31
C ILE A 11 5.66 -5.41 3.73
N ILE A 12 4.84 -4.92 4.66
CA ILE A 12 5.24 -4.75 6.05
C ILE A 12 4.41 -5.69 6.90
N ASP A 13 5.01 -6.79 7.31
CA ASP A 13 4.33 -7.84 8.08
C ASP A 13 5.37 -8.63 8.86
N ASP A 14 5.18 -8.80 10.15
CA ASP A 14 6.07 -9.60 11.00
C ASP A 14 5.86 -11.12 10.80
N ASP A 15 4.74 -11.52 10.21
CA ASP A 15 4.48 -12.91 9.82
C ASP A 15 5.06 -13.16 8.43
N ILE A 16 6.19 -13.88 8.40
CA ILE A 16 6.91 -14.20 7.16
C ILE A 16 6.03 -15.00 6.20
N PHE A 17 5.17 -15.88 6.72
CA PHE A 17 4.26 -16.67 5.89
C PHE A 17 3.28 -15.76 5.15
N CYS A 18 2.63 -14.85 5.85
CA CYS A 18 1.71 -13.89 5.22
C CYS A 18 2.44 -13.03 4.18
N ALA A 19 3.61 -12.53 4.52
CA ALA A 19 4.40 -11.71 3.60
C ALA A 19 4.75 -12.47 2.33
N ASN A 20 5.13 -13.74 2.45
CA ASN A 20 5.45 -14.58 1.29
C ASN A 20 4.22 -14.84 0.42
N VAL A 21 3.05 -15.01 1.02
CA VAL A 21 1.79 -15.18 0.29
C VAL A 21 1.47 -13.92 -0.53
N TYR A 22 1.56 -12.74 0.07
CA TYR A 22 1.30 -11.48 -0.64
C TYR A 22 2.32 -11.24 -1.74
N ASN A 23 3.59 -11.55 -1.47
CA ASN A 23 4.64 -11.47 -2.48
C ASN A 23 4.31 -12.34 -3.69
N GLN A 24 3.86 -13.58 -3.45
CA GLN A 24 3.48 -14.49 -4.53
C GLN A 24 2.27 -13.98 -5.31
N TYR A 25 1.30 -13.36 -4.63
CA TYR A 25 0.16 -12.74 -5.31
C TYR A 25 0.62 -11.65 -6.28
N LEU A 26 1.55 -10.80 -5.86
CA LEU A 26 2.07 -9.72 -6.70
C LEU A 26 2.89 -10.26 -7.87
N ILE A 27 3.69 -11.29 -7.65
CA ILE A 27 4.45 -11.95 -8.72
C ILE A 27 3.48 -12.54 -9.76
N ASN A 28 2.39 -13.17 -9.31
CA ASN A 28 1.37 -13.71 -10.21
C ASN A 28 0.67 -12.64 -11.04
N MET A 29 0.65 -11.39 -10.54
CA MET A 29 0.13 -10.22 -11.25
C MET A 29 1.19 -9.51 -12.12
N ASN A 30 2.37 -10.12 -12.27
CA ASN A 30 3.50 -9.62 -13.06
C ASN A 30 4.21 -8.38 -12.49
N PHE A 31 4.13 -8.18 -11.17
CA PHE A 31 4.96 -7.19 -10.47
C PHE A 31 6.25 -7.84 -9.99
N ILE A 32 7.35 -7.11 -10.08
CA ILE A 32 8.68 -7.65 -9.76
C ILE A 32 9.44 -6.87 -8.69
N ASP A 33 9.07 -5.61 -8.45
CA ASP A 33 9.79 -4.74 -7.49
C ASP A 33 9.06 -4.78 -6.14
N ILE A 34 9.41 -5.77 -5.32
CA ILE A 34 8.72 -6.06 -4.07
C ILE A 34 9.78 -6.21 -2.97
N THR A 35 9.65 -5.43 -1.90
CA THR A 35 10.53 -5.51 -0.73
C THR A 35 9.71 -5.79 0.52
N HIS A 36 10.15 -6.75 1.33
CA HIS A 36 9.51 -7.12 2.58
C HIS A 36 10.31 -6.59 3.77
N TYR A 37 9.61 -5.95 4.70
CA TYR A 37 10.14 -5.57 6.01
C TYR A 37 9.30 -6.23 7.09
N THR A 38 9.94 -6.68 8.16
CA THR A 38 9.26 -7.41 9.24
C THR A 38 8.74 -6.49 10.34
N ASN A 39 9.03 -5.20 10.26
CA ASN A 39 8.63 -4.23 11.29
C ASN A 39 8.42 -2.84 10.68
N GLY A 40 7.71 -1.99 11.41
CA GLY A 40 7.36 -0.65 10.94
C GLY A 40 8.56 0.29 10.90
N THR A 41 9.50 0.15 11.81
CA THR A 41 10.70 1.00 11.86
C THR A 41 11.51 0.87 10.59
N ASP A 42 11.75 -0.35 10.13
CA ASP A 42 12.50 -0.58 8.88
C ASP A 42 11.76 -0.01 7.67
N CYS A 43 10.44 -0.10 7.64
CA CYS A 43 9.63 0.53 6.60
C CYS A 43 9.89 2.04 6.56
N ILE A 44 9.75 2.70 7.70
CA ILE A 44 9.90 4.15 7.81
C ILE A 44 11.30 4.59 7.40
N ASN A 45 12.32 3.85 7.83
CA ASN A 45 13.71 4.16 7.52
C ASN A 45 14.06 3.97 6.04
N ASN A 46 13.20 3.30 5.28
CA ASN A 46 13.44 3.02 3.86
C ASN A 46 12.43 3.71 2.92
N LEU A 47 11.63 4.65 3.42
CA LEU A 47 10.67 5.38 2.57
C LEU A 47 11.36 6.21 1.48
N HIS A 48 12.65 6.55 1.65
CA HIS A 48 13.44 7.25 0.63
C HIS A 48 13.61 6.42 -0.65
N GLN A 49 13.33 5.12 -0.62
CA GLN A 49 13.32 4.27 -1.81
C GLN A 49 12.07 4.49 -2.69
N ASN A 50 11.16 5.33 -2.26
CA ASN A 50 9.96 5.76 -3.03
C ASN A 50 9.03 4.60 -3.41
N PRO A 51 8.50 3.84 -2.44
CA PRO A 51 7.49 2.86 -2.77
C PRO A 51 6.23 3.54 -3.28
N ASP A 52 5.56 2.92 -4.23
CA ASP A 52 4.28 3.39 -4.75
C ASP A 52 3.11 2.89 -3.91
N ILE A 53 3.18 1.63 -3.49
CA ILE A 53 2.13 0.94 -2.75
C ILE A 53 2.76 0.20 -1.58
N ILE A 54 2.17 0.36 -0.40
CA ILE A 54 2.60 -0.36 0.80
C ILE A 54 1.44 -1.20 1.33
N PHE A 55 1.67 -2.50 1.47
CA PHE A 55 0.79 -3.38 2.22
C PHE A 55 1.27 -3.42 3.66
N LEU A 56 0.42 -3.01 4.58
CA LEU A 56 0.79 -2.75 5.96
C LEU A 56 -0.06 -3.57 6.91
N ASP A 57 0.58 -4.46 7.66
CA ASP A 57 -0.09 -5.19 8.72
C ASP A 57 -0.46 -4.26 9.87
N HIS A 58 -1.67 -4.42 10.41
CA HIS A 58 -2.15 -3.61 11.52
C HIS A 58 -1.44 -3.96 12.84
N ASN A 59 -1.18 -5.24 13.07
CA ASN A 59 -0.62 -5.73 14.34
C ASN A 59 0.86 -6.06 14.19
N MET A 60 1.72 -5.15 14.64
CA MET A 60 3.17 -5.35 14.70
C MET A 60 3.67 -5.02 16.10
N GLU A 61 4.79 -5.64 16.51
CA GLU A 61 5.29 -5.55 17.86
C GLU A 61 5.99 -4.22 18.17
N ASP A 62 6.71 -3.64 17.21
CA ASP A 62 7.53 -2.43 17.45
C ASP A 62 6.69 -1.15 17.47
N ILE A 63 6.00 -0.85 16.38
CA ILE A 63 5.05 0.26 16.28
C ILE A 63 3.77 -0.24 15.62
N SER A 64 2.64 0.30 16.06
CA SER A 64 1.35 -0.10 15.49
C SER A 64 1.24 0.30 14.02
N GLY A 65 0.42 -0.45 13.27
CA GLY A 65 0.15 -0.13 11.86
C GLY A 65 -0.39 1.29 11.69
N PHE A 66 -1.20 1.80 12.61
CA PHE A 66 -1.70 3.18 12.54
C PHE A 66 -0.58 4.21 12.64
N GLU A 67 0.37 4.00 13.53
CA GLU A 67 1.51 4.93 13.67
C GLU A 67 2.38 4.91 12.42
N VAL A 68 2.60 3.72 11.84
CA VAL A 68 3.33 3.59 10.58
C VAL A 68 2.58 4.31 9.45
N LEU A 69 1.26 4.10 9.35
CA LEU A 69 0.41 4.75 8.35
C LEU A 69 0.54 6.27 8.42
N LYS A 70 0.41 6.84 9.62
CA LYS A 70 0.53 8.29 9.82
C LYS A 70 1.89 8.81 9.38
N LYS A 71 2.96 8.10 9.71
CA LYS A 71 4.32 8.50 9.34
C LYS A 71 4.54 8.40 7.83
N ILE A 72 4.02 7.37 7.17
CA ILE A 72 4.09 7.22 5.72
C ILE A 72 3.40 8.41 5.05
N LYS A 73 2.17 8.70 5.44
CA LYS A 73 1.36 9.76 4.82
C LYS A 73 1.93 11.16 5.09
N ARG A 74 2.61 11.34 6.21
CA ARG A 74 3.33 12.60 6.50
C ARG A 74 4.57 12.73 5.62
N TYR A 75 5.27 11.63 5.38
CA TYR A 75 6.45 11.61 4.52
C TYR A 75 6.09 11.89 3.06
N ASN A 76 5.10 11.17 2.54
CA ASN A 76 4.61 11.37 1.17
C ASN A 76 3.14 10.95 1.08
N PRO A 77 2.21 11.92 0.97
CA PRO A 77 0.78 11.60 0.91
C PRO A 77 0.36 10.86 -0.38
N ASN A 78 1.24 10.78 -1.37
CA ASN A 78 0.95 10.10 -2.64
C ASN A 78 1.22 8.58 -2.59
N ILE A 79 1.84 8.08 -1.53
CA ILE A 79 2.00 6.64 -1.35
C ILE A 79 0.65 6.02 -1.02
N TYR A 80 0.25 5.01 -1.77
CA TYR A 80 -0.97 4.26 -1.50
C TYR A 80 -0.69 3.23 -0.42
N VAL A 81 -1.40 3.31 0.69
CA VAL A 81 -1.27 2.36 1.79
C VAL A 81 -2.52 1.51 1.89
N VAL A 82 -2.36 0.21 1.82
CA VAL A 82 -3.43 -0.77 2.00
C VAL A 82 -3.17 -1.50 3.31
N MET A 83 -4.02 -1.33 4.29
CA MET A 83 -3.90 -2.05 5.55
C MET A 83 -4.49 -3.45 5.43
N ILE A 84 -3.78 -4.42 5.95
CA ILE A 84 -4.23 -5.82 5.97
C ILE A 84 -4.22 -6.29 7.42
N SER A 85 -5.37 -6.77 7.90
CA SER A 85 -5.53 -7.11 9.32
C SER A 85 -6.39 -8.35 9.51
N GLY A 86 -6.09 -9.10 10.55
CA GLY A 86 -6.93 -10.21 11.00
C GLY A 86 -8.18 -9.79 11.76
N GLN A 87 -8.37 -8.48 12.00
CA GLN A 87 -9.47 -8.00 12.83
C GLN A 87 -10.64 -7.49 11.99
N GLU A 88 -11.82 -8.08 12.23
CA GLU A 88 -13.09 -7.62 11.69
C GLU A 88 -13.69 -6.53 12.59
N ASN A 89 -13.14 -5.33 12.53
CA ASN A 89 -13.64 -4.22 13.34
C ASN A 89 -13.88 -3.01 12.45
N ILE A 90 -15.14 -2.62 12.32
CA ILE A 90 -15.55 -1.49 11.48
C ILE A 90 -14.86 -0.20 11.95
N ALA A 91 -14.76 0.02 13.26
CA ALA A 91 -14.11 1.22 13.80
C ALA A 91 -12.64 1.30 13.38
N THR A 92 -11.93 0.18 13.42
CA THR A 92 -10.52 0.09 12.97
C THR A 92 -10.40 0.40 11.48
N ALA A 93 -11.29 -0.14 10.66
CA ALA A 93 -11.30 0.11 9.22
C ALA A 93 -11.58 1.58 8.91
N VAL A 94 -12.56 2.18 9.60
CA VAL A 94 -12.90 3.60 9.44
C VAL A 94 -11.72 4.48 9.84
N ASP A 95 -11.06 4.17 10.96
CA ASP A 95 -9.87 4.92 11.40
C ASP A 95 -8.72 4.81 10.40
N ALA A 96 -8.50 3.64 9.82
CA ALA A 96 -7.47 3.47 8.79
C ALA A 96 -7.73 4.40 7.59
N LEU A 97 -8.96 4.42 7.09
CA LEU A 97 -9.32 5.31 5.98
C LEU A 97 -9.22 6.79 6.37
N LYS A 98 -9.62 7.13 7.59
CA LYS A 98 -9.52 8.49 8.13
C LYS A 98 -8.07 8.97 8.19
N TYR A 99 -7.12 8.11 8.51
CA TYR A 99 -5.70 8.46 8.56
C TYR A 99 -5.01 8.33 7.20
N GLY A 100 -5.75 8.06 6.15
CA GLY A 100 -5.24 8.13 4.78
C GLY A 100 -4.93 6.80 4.11
N ALA A 101 -5.30 5.67 4.68
CA ALA A 101 -5.21 4.39 3.98
C ALA A 101 -6.13 4.41 2.76
N PHE A 102 -5.66 3.85 1.66
CA PHE A 102 -6.48 3.71 0.45
C PHE A 102 -7.59 2.68 0.67
N ASP A 103 -7.28 1.58 1.37
CA ASP A 103 -8.25 0.56 1.70
C ASP A 103 -7.80 -0.25 2.92
N TYR A 104 -8.71 -1.05 3.44
CA TYR A 104 -8.52 -1.93 4.58
C TYR A 104 -9.01 -3.32 4.20
N VAL A 105 -8.12 -4.32 4.26
CA VAL A 105 -8.42 -5.70 3.88
C VAL A 105 -8.37 -6.59 5.12
N ILE A 106 -9.40 -7.40 5.29
CA ILE A 106 -9.44 -8.39 6.38
C ILE A 106 -8.82 -9.69 5.87
N LYS A 107 -7.87 -10.24 6.63
CA LYS A 107 -7.22 -11.51 6.30
C LYS A 107 -8.27 -12.63 6.23
N GLY A 108 -8.26 -13.40 5.15
CA GLY A 108 -9.24 -14.45 4.90
C GLY A 108 -9.04 -15.09 3.54
N ASN A 109 -10.03 -15.87 3.09
CA ASN A 109 -9.92 -16.65 1.87
C ASN A 109 -9.97 -15.81 0.58
N ASP A 110 -10.43 -14.58 0.66
CA ASP A 110 -10.65 -13.70 -0.50
C ASP A 110 -9.61 -12.59 -0.61
N VAL A 111 -8.48 -12.68 0.10
CA VAL A 111 -7.44 -11.63 0.11
C VAL A 111 -6.86 -11.42 -1.28
N TYR A 112 -6.62 -12.48 -2.05
CA TYR A 112 -6.07 -12.36 -3.41
C TYR A 112 -6.97 -11.51 -4.30
N GLU A 113 -8.26 -11.81 -4.33
CA GLU A 113 -9.23 -11.09 -5.14
C GLU A 113 -9.35 -9.63 -4.71
N LYS A 114 -9.33 -9.37 -3.41
CA LYS A 114 -9.38 -8.00 -2.88
C LYS A 114 -8.14 -7.21 -3.23
N ILE A 115 -6.96 -7.79 -3.09
CA ILE A 115 -5.71 -7.14 -3.47
C ILE A 115 -5.71 -6.83 -4.98
N ALA A 116 -6.12 -7.78 -5.81
CA ALA A 116 -6.19 -7.59 -7.26
C ALA A 116 -7.14 -6.44 -7.61
N LEU A 117 -8.31 -6.39 -6.99
CA LEU A 117 -9.27 -5.31 -7.19
C LEU A 117 -8.70 -3.96 -6.77
N ILE A 118 -8.08 -3.88 -5.59
CA ILE A 118 -7.50 -2.65 -5.07
C ILE A 118 -6.41 -2.12 -6.00
N ILE A 119 -5.53 -2.99 -6.48
CA ILE A 119 -4.47 -2.59 -7.42
C ILE A 119 -5.10 -2.04 -8.70
N SER A 120 -6.14 -2.69 -9.23
CA SER A 120 -6.85 -2.19 -10.41
C SER A 120 -7.49 -0.82 -10.16
N GLU A 121 -8.02 -0.59 -8.98
CA GLU A 121 -8.57 0.71 -8.59
C GLU A 121 -7.49 1.78 -8.48
N ILE A 122 -6.33 1.46 -7.92
CA ILE A 122 -5.19 2.38 -7.85
C ILE A 122 -4.74 2.76 -9.26
N ILE A 123 -4.62 1.79 -10.15
CA ILE A 123 -4.25 2.04 -11.55
C ILE A 123 -5.27 2.99 -12.19
N ALA A 124 -6.57 2.72 -12.02
CA ALA A 124 -7.64 3.54 -12.58
C ALA A 124 -7.61 4.97 -12.04
N VAL A 125 -7.40 5.16 -10.74
CA VAL A 125 -7.32 6.48 -10.12
C VAL A 125 -6.12 7.26 -10.67
N LYS A 126 -4.95 6.63 -10.77
CA LYS A 126 -3.74 7.27 -11.32
C LYS A 126 -3.93 7.66 -12.79
N GLU A 127 -4.53 6.80 -13.58
CA GLU A 127 -4.83 7.06 -14.99
C GLU A 127 -5.82 8.23 -15.14
N GLN A 128 -6.89 8.23 -14.35
CA GLN A 128 -7.90 9.27 -14.37
C GLN A 128 -7.32 10.63 -14.02
N LEU A 129 -6.54 10.71 -12.94
CA LEU A 129 -5.90 11.96 -12.53
C LEU A 129 -4.95 12.48 -13.61
N LYS A 130 -4.16 11.59 -14.21
CA LYS A 130 -3.21 11.94 -15.27
C LYS A 130 -3.94 12.47 -16.50
N ASN A 131 -5.06 11.88 -16.89
CA ASN A 131 -5.80 12.25 -18.10
C ASN A 131 -6.68 13.48 -17.90
N THR A 132 -7.25 13.64 -16.69
CA THR A 132 -8.17 14.74 -16.39
C THR A 132 -7.44 16.03 -16.05
N TYR A 133 -6.32 15.96 -15.34
CA TYR A 133 -5.59 17.12 -14.85
C TYR A 133 -4.10 17.02 -15.12
N PRO A 134 -3.67 16.84 -16.40
CA PRO A 134 -2.25 16.60 -16.67
C PRO A 134 -1.34 17.76 -16.26
N GLY A 135 -1.78 19.00 -16.46
CA GLY A 135 -1.00 20.19 -16.06
C GLY A 135 -0.97 20.40 -14.55
N PHE A 136 -2.06 20.12 -13.87
CA PHE A 136 -2.17 20.23 -12.42
C PHE A 136 -1.28 19.19 -11.73
N ILE A 137 -1.34 17.94 -12.16
CA ILE A 137 -0.53 16.86 -11.62
C ILE A 137 0.96 17.17 -11.81
N LYS A 138 1.34 17.63 -12.99
CA LYS A 138 2.73 18.01 -13.29
C LYS A 138 3.22 19.10 -12.35
N ARG A 139 2.39 20.10 -12.05
CA ARG A 139 2.72 21.17 -11.11
C ARG A 139 2.85 20.65 -9.68
N LEU A 140 1.95 19.78 -9.25
CA LEU A 140 2.02 19.17 -7.91
C LEU A 140 3.32 18.39 -7.75
N LEU A 141 3.68 17.57 -8.73
CA LEU A 141 4.89 16.78 -8.69
C LEU A 141 6.16 17.62 -8.65
N SER A 142 6.14 18.83 -9.22
CA SER A 142 7.29 19.74 -9.19
C SER A 142 7.49 20.42 -7.83
N ILE A 143 6.46 20.45 -6.97
CA ILE A 143 6.52 21.04 -5.63
C ILE A 143 7.09 20.04 -4.62
N PHE A 144 6.84 18.77 -4.82
CA PHE A 144 7.32 17.70 -3.98
C PHE A 144 8.58 17.06 -4.56
#